data_1a09e770eae7237f0d70dfc61dc5725b
#
_entry.id   1a09e770eae7237f0d70dfc61dc5725b
#
_cell.length_a   1.000
_cell.length_b   1.000
_cell.length_c   1.000
_cell.angle_alpha   90.00
_cell.angle_beta   90.00
_cell.angle_gamma   90.00
#
_symmetry.space_group_name_H-M   'P 1'
#
loop_
_entity.id
_entity.type
_entity.pdbx_description
1 polymer ?
#
loop_
_entity_poly.entity_id
_entity_poly.type
_entity_poly.pdbx_seq_one_letter_code
_entity_poly.pdbx_strand_id
1 'polypeptide(L)'
;VALRIEVADILVAQGNGCRGVWLLKGDSHLSVDMGQAKIADKHDDTKQATIILPEPQVLAPRIDHSRTRTWSVERVTWLRWNADQDALRDAVYAEGQKLVAHTAASPENIKTAKMTAETILKSLYSEVGWSLVVKWDNAATDNQKAAGTATEPL
;
A
#
# COMPACT_ATOMS: atom_id res chain seq x y z
N VAL A 1 0.36 -11.29 9.39
CA VAL A 1 0.40 -11.80 8.00
C VAL A 1 0.74 -10.64 7.08
N ALA A 2 1.66 -10.82 6.15
CA ALA A 2 2.06 -9.78 5.20
C ALA A 2 2.03 -10.32 3.76
N LEU A 3 1.52 -9.51 2.84
CA LEU A 3 1.53 -9.73 1.40
C LEU A 3 2.46 -8.69 0.75
N ARG A 4 3.45 -9.13 -0.01
CA ARG A 4 4.33 -8.24 -0.77
C ARG A 4 3.70 -7.88 -2.10
N ILE A 5 3.63 -6.60 -2.42
CA ILE A 5 3.16 -6.06 -3.70
C ILE A 5 4.36 -5.48 -4.44
N GLU A 6 4.63 -5.99 -5.63
CA GLU A 6 5.63 -5.44 -6.54
C GLU A 6 4.95 -4.56 -7.59
N VAL A 7 5.53 -3.38 -7.84
CA VAL A 7 5.01 -2.39 -8.79
C VAL A 7 6.09 -2.09 -9.83
N ALA A 8 5.68 -2.06 -11.08
CA ALA A 8 6.50 -1.57 -12.19
C ALA A 8 5.64 -0.65 -13.06
N ASP A 9 6.06 0.58 -13.26
CA ASP A 9 5.31 1.57 -14.04
C ASP A 9 6.25 2.52 -14.78
N ILE A 10 5.71 3.18 -15.81
CA ILE A 10 6.43 4.18 -16.59
C ILE A 10 5.92 5.56 -16.17
N LEU A 11 6.83 6.38 -15.65
CA LEU A 11 6.55 7.76 -15.29
C LEU A 11 7.18 8.71 -16.29
N VAL A 12 6.36 9.59 -16.86
CA VAL A 12 6.80 10.74 -17.67
C VAL A 12 6.65 11.98 -16.81
N ALA A 13 7.74 12.71 -16.62
CA ALA A 13 7.72 13.92 -15.81
C ALA A 13 8.42 15.08 -16.54
N GLN A 14 7.95 16.29 -16.27
CA GLN A 14 8.53 17.52 -16.73
C GLN A 14 8.56 18.54 -15.59
N GLY A 15 9.72 19.17 -15.41
CA GLY A 15 9.93 20.20 -14.40
C GLY A 15 11.40 20.61 -14.36
N ASN A 16 11.69 21.68 -13.63
CA ASN A 16 13.07 22.19 -13.47
C ASN A 16 13.84 22.33 -14.79
N GLY A 17 13.15 22.77 -15.87
CA GLY A 17 13.73 22.93 -17.19
C GLY A 17 14.09 21.63 -17.93
N CYS A 18 13.66 20.49 -17.43
CA CYS A 18 13.91 19.16 -17.98
C CYS A 18 12.62 18.38 -18.18
N ARG A 19 12.68 17.39 -19.06
CA ARG A 19 11.65 16.38 -19.29
C ARG A 19 12.31 15.01 -19.34
N GLY A 20 11.66 14.00 -18.79
CA GLY A 20 12.24 12.66 -18.82
C GLY A 20 11.20 11.56 -18.68
N VAL A 21 11.68 10.33 -18.94
CA VAL A 21 10.91 9.08 -18.84
C VAL A 21 11.68 8.11 -17.98
N TRP A 22 11.00 7.55 -17.00
CA TRP A 22 11.55 6.56 -16.06
C TRP A 22 10.71 5.30 -16.06
N LEU A 23 11.38 4.15 -16.06
CA LEU A 23 10.78 2.90 -15.66
C LEU A 23 11.00 2.74 -14.15
N LEU A 24 9.97 3.03 -13.36
CA LEU A 24 10.00 2.90 -11.91
C LEU A 24 9.69 1.46 -11.51
N LYS A 25 10.49 0.92 -10.60
CA LYS A 25 10.19 -0.34 -9.93
C LYS A 25 10.23 -0.12 -8.43
N GLY A 26 9.28 -0.72 -7.74
CA GLY A 26 9.16 -0.59 -6.31
C GLY A 26 8.39 -1.75 -5.69
N ASP A 27 8.36 -1.78 -4.39
CA ASP A 27 7.58 -2.74 -3.62
C ASP A 27 7.00 -2.12 -2.35
N SER A 28 5.95 -2.74 -1.88
CA SER A 28 5.32 -2.43 -0.59
C SER A 28 4.76 -3.71 0.02
N HIS A 29 4.43 -3.65 1.31
CA HIS A 29 3.79 -4.74 2.00
C HIS A 29 2.41 -4.33 2.48
N LEU A 30 1.42 -5.19 2.25
CA LEU A 30 0.14 -5.14 2.95
C LEU A 30 0.24 -6.08 4.15
N SER A 31 0.08 -5.55 5.35
CA SER A 31 0.18 -6.28 6.60
C SER A 31 -1.12 -6.26 7.37
N VAL A 32 -1.51 -7.42 7.90
CA VAL A 32 -2.58 -7.54 8.89
C VAL A 32 -1.93 -7.76 10.24
N ASP A 33 -2.14 -6.83 11.17
CA ASP A 33 -1.60 -6.91 12.52
C ASP A 33 -2.41 -7.89 13.37
N MET A 34 -1.90 -9.09 13.50
CA MET A 34 -2.56 -10.13 14.29
C MET A 34 -2.56 -9.85 15.81
N GLY A 35 -1.69 -8.94 16.29
CA GLY A 35 -1.69 -8.52 17.69
C GLY A 35 -2.93 -7.70 18.08
N GLN A 36 -3.61 -7.12 17.09
CA GLN A 36 -4.86 -6.40 17.28
C GLN A 36 -6.12 -7.26 17.04
N ALA A 37 -5.95 -8.54 16.74
CA ALA A 37 -7.08 -9.45 16.56
C ALA A 37 -7.88 -9.60 17.84
N LYS A 38 -9.21 -9.58 17.74
CA LYS A 38 -10.13 -9.71 18.86
C LYS A 38 -11.00 -10.95 18.67
N ILE A 39 -11.16 -11.76 19.71
CA ILE A 39 -12.13 -12.84 19.72
C ILE A 39 -13.48 -12.22 20.07
N ALA A 40 -14.44 -12.25 19.14
CA ALA A 40 -15.78 -11.71 19.34
C ALA A 40 -16.72 -12.73 19.95
N ASP A 41 -16.54 -14.01 19.58
CA ASP A 41 -17.39 -15.10 20.02
C ASP A 41 -16.61 -16.41 20.05
N LYS A 42 -16.92 -17.29 20.98
CA LYS A 42 -16.26 -18.58 21.17
C LYS A 42 -17.21 -19.62 21.73
N HIS A 43 -17.38 -20.71 21.02
CA HIS A 43 -18.19 -21.85 21.44
C HIS A 43 -17.31 -23.09 21.55
N ASP A 44 -16.98 -23.48 22.79
CA ASP A 44 -16.09 -24.61 23.04
C ASP A 44 -16.75 -25.95 22.68
N ASP A 45 -18.09 -26.07 22.85
CA ASP A 45 -18.86 -27.26 22.55
C ASP A 45 -18.85 -27.62 21.07
N THR A 46 -18.99 -26.61 20.20
CA THR A 46 -19.01 -26.76 18.74
C THR A 46 -17.67 -26.55 18.11
N LYS A 47 -16.64 -26.16 18.87
CA LYS A 47 -15.32 -25.77 18.38
C LYS A 47 -15.39 -24.69 17.32
N GLN A 48 -16.21 -23.66 17.57
CA GLN A 48 -16.38 -22.52 16.69
C GLN A 48 -15.90 -21.23 17.35
N ALA A 49 -15.25 -20.35 16.58
CA ALA A 49 -14.86 -19.03 17.05
C ALA A 49 -15.03 -17.97 15.95
N THR A 50 -15.37 -16.75 16.37
CA THR A 50 -15.36 -15.56 15.50
C THR A 50 -14.22 -14.65 15.91
N ILE A 51 -13.35 -14.31 14.96
CA ILE A 51 -12.24 -13.38 15.15
C ILE A 51 -12.49 -12.12 14.31
N ILE A 52 -12.28 -10.95 14.94
CA ILE A 52 -12.28 -9.64 14.26
C ILE A 52 -10.84 -9.26 14.02
N LEU A 53 -10.48 -9.01 12.76
CA LEU A 53 -9.16 -8.55 12.33
C LEU A 53 -9.19 -7.06 11.99
N PRO A 54 -8.10 -6.32 12.23
CA PRO A 54 -7.95 -4.97 11.71
C PRO A 54 -7.78 -4.99 10.19
N GLU A 55 -8.14 -3.87 9.54
CA GLU A 55 -7.91 -3.69 8.10
C GLU A 55 -6.42 -3.82 7.74
N PRO A 56 -6.09 -4.40 6.57
CA PRO A 56 -4.72 -4.43 6.07
C PRO A 56 -4.15 -3.03 5.91
N GLN A 57 -2.90 -2.85 6.35
CA GLN A 57 -2.19 -1.58 6.25
C GLN A 57 -1.03 -1.67 5.27
N VAL A 58 -0.83 -0.60 4.49
CA VAL A 58 0.32 -0.45 3.60
C VAL A 58 1.54 -0.07 4.42
N LEU A 59 2.57 -0.88 4.36
CA LEU A 59 3.83 -0.66 5.08
C LEU A 59 5.00 -0.45 4.12
N ALA A 60 5.86 0.52 4.47
CA ALA A 60 7.16 0.74 3.84
C ALA A 60 7.12 0.73 2.30
N PRO A 61 6.30 1.57 1.62
CA PRO A 61 6.39 1.74 0.19
C PRO A 61 7.77 2.28 -0.17
N ARG A 62 8.45 1.65 -1.11
CA ARG A 62 9.80 2.04 -1.51
C ARG A 62 10.03 1.88 -3.00
N ILE A 63 10.89 2.73 -3.54
CA ILE A 63 11.43 2.58 -4.89
C ILE A 63 12.69 1.71 -4.81
N ASP A 64 12.78 0.73 -5.71
CA ASP A 64 14.00 -0.02 -5.92
C ASP A 64 14.90 0.73 -6.91
N HIS A 65 15.85 1.48 -6.39
CA HIS A 65 16.77 2.28 -7.19
C HIS A 65 17.65 1.43 -8.10
N SER A 66 17.93 0.18 -7.71
CA SER A 66 18.77 -0.72 -8.51
C SER A 66 18.07 -1.24 -9.77
N ARG A 67 16.74 -1.36 -9.70
CA ARG A 67 15.89 -1.83 -10.81
C ARG A 67 15.15 -0.70 -11.54
N THR A 68 15.12 0.51 -10.98
CA THR A 68 14.57 1.70 -11.63
C THR A 68 15.54 2.20 -12.69
N ARG A 69 15.05 2.52 -13.88
CA ARG A 69 15.85 2.97 -15.01
C ARG A 69 15.36 4.31 -15.52
N THR A 70 16.28 5.21 -15.77
CA THR A 70 16.04 6.41 -16.55
C THR A 70 16.15 6.06 -18.03
N TRP A 71 15.10 6.28 -18.78
CA TRP A 71 15.09 6.00 -20.22
C TRP A 71 15.64 7.18 -21.01
N SER A 72 15.16 8.38 -20.70
CA SER A 72 15.67 9.62 -21.28
C SER A 72 15.44 10.77 -20.31
N VAL A 73 16.37 11.72 -20.32
CA VAL A 73 16.20 13.05 -19.70
C VAL A 73 16.71 14.07 -20.69
N GLU A 74 15.84 14.99 -21.09
CA GLU A 74 16.14 16.07 -22.04
C GLU A 74 15.97 17.42 -21.38
N ARG A 75 16.82 18.36 -21.74
CA ARG A 75 16.65 19.76 -21.37
C ARG A 75 15.66 20.40 -22.33
N VAL A 76 14.57 20.94 -21.79
CA VAL A 76 13.52 21.59 -22.59
C VAL A 76 13.56 23.12 -22.52
N THR A 77 14.48 23.69 -21.74
CA THR A 77 14.72 25.12 -21.67
C THR A 77 15.95 25.52 -22.49
N TRP A 78 15.86 26.63 -23.21
CA TRP A 78 17.01 27.21 -23.94
C TRP A 78 18.02 27.86 -22.97
N LEU A 79 17.61 28.23 -21.76
CA LEU A 79 18.44 28.72 -20.66
C LEU A 79 19.04 27.55 -19.89
N ARG A 80 20.22 27.09 -20.32
CA ARG A 80 20.87 25.87 -19.77
C ARG A 80 21.18 25.90 -18.27
N TRP A 81 21.39 27.09 -17.71
CA TRP A 81 21.70 27.23 -16.26
C TRP A 81 20.51 27.04 -15.32
N ASN A 82 19.29 27.05 -15.87
CA ASN A 82 18.07 26.81 -15.07
C ASN A 82 17.59 25.35 -15.13
N ALA A 83 18.30 24.48 -15.82
CA ALA A 83 17.92 23.08 -15.94
C ALA A 83 18.59 22.25 -14.83
N ASP A 84 17.77 21.65 -13.94
CA ASP A 84 18.21 20.80 -12.86
C ASP A 84 17.63 19.39 -13.02
N GLN A 85 18.45 18.48 -13.55
CA GLN A 85 18.07 17.09 -13.77
C GLN A 85 17.97 16.31 -12.45
N ASP A 86 18.78 16.65 -11.46
CA ASP A 86 18.78 15.97 -10.18
C ASP A 86 17.52 16.31 -9.39
N ALA A 87 17.11 17.57 -9.38
CA ALA A 87 15.85 18.00 -8.77
C ALA A 87 14.62 17.32 -9.43
N LEU A 88 14.65 17.17 -10.77
CA LEU A 88 13.57 16.45 -11.47
C LEU A 88 13.56 14.97 -11.08
N ARG A 89 14.72 14.33 -11.02
CA ARG A 89 14.83 12.92 -10.60
C ARG A 89 14.31 12.70 -9.18
N ASP A 90 14.67 13.55 -8.25
CA ASP A 90 14.22 13.46 -6.85
C ASP A 90 12.70 13.62 -6.74
N ALA A 91 12.11 14.54 -7.50
CA ALA A 91 10.66 14.70 -7.61
C ALA A 91 9.98 13.44 -8.19
N VAL A 92 10.58 12.81 -9.19
CA VAL A 92 10.10 11.56 -9.80
C VAL A 92 10.12 10.42 -8.79
N TYR A 93 11.17 10.30 -8.00
CA TYR A 93 11.24 9.25 -6.98
C TYR A 93 10.22 9.45 -5.86
N ALA A 94 10.01 10.69 -5.42
CA ALA A 94 8.97 11.01 -4.44
C ALA A 94 7.57 10.67 -4.96
N GLU A 95 7.27 11.00 -6.23
CA GLU A 95 5.99 10.67 -6.86
C GLU A 95 5.85 9.16 -7.10
N GLY A 96 6.91 8.51 -7.51
CA GLY A 96 6.96 7.05 -7.65
C GLY A 96 6.67 6.31 -6.34
N GLN A 97 7.17 6.81 -5.22
CA GLN A 97 6.88 6.22 -3.91
C GLN A 97 5.39 6.33 -3.54
N LYS A 98 4.75 7.47 -3.87
CA LYS A 98 3.30 7.63 -3.71
C LYS A 98 2.53 6.67 -4.63
N LEU A 99 2.98 6.50 -5.87
CA LEU A 99 2.40 5.57 -6.81
C LEU A 99 2.46 4.12 -6.29
N VAL A 100 3.61 3.69 -5.75
CA VAL A 100 3.76 2.37 -5.13
C VAL A 100 2.79 2.21 -3.96
N ALA A 101 2.68 3.22 -3.08
CA ALA A 101 1.75 3.19 -1.95
C ALA A 101 0.29 3.08 -2.42
N HIS A 102 -0.09 3.90 -3.40
CA HIS A 102 -1.45 3.92 -3.94
C HIS A 102 -1.81 2.58 -4.63
N THR A 103 -0.90 2.03 -5.42
CA THR A 103 -1.09 0.74 -6.10
C THR A 103 -1.21 -0.39 -5.07
N ALA A 104 -0.37 -0.39 -4.02
CA ALA A 104 -0.45 -1.37 -2.95
C ALA A 104 -1.80 -1.30 -2.20
N ALA A 105 -2.34 -0.08 -2.01
CA ALA A 105 -3.63 0.16 -1.36
C ALA A 105 -4.84 -0.07 -2.28
N SER A 106 -4.66 -0.58 -3.49
CA SER A 106 -5.79 -0.84 -4.39
C SER A 106 -6.80 -1.81 -3.78
N PRO A 107 -8.11 -1.68 -4.08
CA PRO A 107 -9.14 -2.56 -3.53
C PRO A 107 -8.87 -4.03 -3.81
N GLU A 108 -8.28 -4.37 -4.95
CA GLU A 108 -7.92 -5.74 -5.33
C GLU A 108 -6.82 -6.31 -4.44
N ASN A 109 -5.77 -5.52 -4.18
CA ASN A 109 -4.67 -5.93 -3.32
C ASN A 109 -5.12 -6.08 -1.87
N ILE A 110 -5.94 -5.16 -1.37
CA ILE A 110 -6.55 -5.26 -0.03
C ILE A 110 -7.42 -6.53 0.07
N LYS A 111 -8.25 -6.79 -0.91
CA LYS A 111 -9.08 -8.01 -0.96
C LYS A 111 -8.22 -9.26 -0.95
N THR A 112 -7.15 -9.29 -1.73
CA THR A 112 -6.21 -10.43 -1.79
C THR A 112 -5.52 -10.63 -0.44
N ALA A 113 -5.08 -9.55 0.22
CA ALA A 113 -4.47 -9.62 1.55
C ALA A 113 -5.45 -10.18 2.60
N LYS A 114 -6.71 -9.74 2.58
CA LYS A 114 -7.77 -10.26 3.44
C LYS A 114 -8.00 -11.76 3.21
N MET A 115 -8.19 -12.17 1.97
CA MET A 115 -8.39 -13.59 1.61
C MET A 115 -7.22 -14.46 2.04
N THR A 116 -5.98 -13.99 1.86
CA THR A 116 -4.78 -14.70 2.26
C THR A 116 -4.73 -14.87 3.77
N ALA A 117 -4.97 -13.80 4.53
CA ALA A 117 -4.99 -13.84 5.99
C ALA A 117 -6.09 -14.78 6.52
N GLU A 118 -7.30 -14.72 5.95
CA GLU A 118 -8.39 -15.63 6.32
C GLU A 118 -8.04 -17.09 6.04
N THR A 119 -7.49 -17.38 4.87
CA THR A 119 -7.12 -18.74 4.49
C THR A 119 -6.08 -19.32 5.45
N ILE A 120 -5.05 -18.56 5.76
CA ILE A 120 -4.00 -18.98 6.71
C ILE A 120 -4.61 -19.27 8.09
N LEU A 121 -5.42 -18.33 8.61
CA LEU A 121 -6.03 -18.50 9.94
C LEU A 121 -6.98 -19.68 10.00
N LYS A 122 -7.88 -19.80 9.02
CA LYS A 122 -8.83 -20.93 8.95
C LYS A 122 -8.09 -22.26 8.87
N SER A 123 -7.01 -22.34 8.10
CA SER A 123 -6.18 -23.53 8.01
C SER A 123 -5.55 -23.89 9.36
N LEU A 124 -4.90 -22.92 10.02
CA LEU A 124 -4.26 -23.14 11.32
C LEU A 124 -5.26 -23.62 12.39
N TYR A 125 -6.43 -22.99 12.46
CA TYR A 125 -7.44 -23.35 13.44
C TYR A 125 -8.11 -24.70 13.14
N SER A 126 -8.27 -25.05 11.85
CA SER A 126 -8.82 -26.34 11.45
C SER A 126 -7.93 -27.50 11.85
N GLU A 127 -6.60 -27.34 11.86
CA GLU A 127 -5.66 -28.38 12.31
C GLU A 127 -5.84 -28.75 13.79
N VAL A 128 -6.31 -27.82 14.60
CA VAL A 128 -6.64 -28.08 16.01
C VAL A 128 -8.13 -28.35 16.24
N GLY A 129 -8.87 -28.60 15.17
CA GLY A 129 -10.28 -28.98 15.20
C GLY A 129 -11.25 -27.83 15.44
N TRP A 130 -10.84 -26.57 15.21
CA TRP A 130 -11.68 -25.39 15.33
C TRP A 130 -12.15 -24.88 13.97
N SER A 131 -13.42 -24.44 13.89
CA SER A 131 -13.96 -23.71 12.75
C SER A 131 -13.95 -22.22 13.05
N LEU A 132 -13.33 -21.44 12.14
CA LEU A 132 -13.12 -20.01 12.32
C LEU A 132 -13.96 -19.17 11.36
N VAL A 133 -14.69 -18.20 11.92
CA VAL A 133 -15.31 -17.11 11.16
C VAL A 133 -14.44 -15.85 11.34
N VAL A 134 -14.02 -15.26 10.23
CA VAL A 134 -13.23 -14.03 10.26
C VAL A 134 -14.11 -12.84 9.85
N LYS A 135 -14.10 -11.78 10.65
CA LYS A 135 -14.71 -10.48 10.36
C LYS A 135 -13.62 -9.41 10.33
N TRP A 136 -13.86 -8.33 9.61
CA TRP A 136 -12.94 -7.21 9.49
C TRP A 136 -13.47 -6.00 10.23
N ASP A 137 -12.58 -5.31 10.95
CA ASP A 137 -12.90 -4.10 11.69
C ASP A 137 -12.80 -2.88 10.76
N ASN A 138 -13.94 -2.34 10.35
CA ASN A 138 -13.99 -1.18 9.44
C ASN A 138 -13.79 0.17 10.16
N ALA A 139 -13.44 0.18 11.45
CA ALA A 139 -13.35 1.41 12.25
C ALA A 139 -12.28 2.43 11.76
N ALA A 140 -11.32 2.00 10.93
CA ALA A 140 -10.32 2.91 10.38
C ALA A 140 -10.87 3.82 9.25
N THR A 141 -11.97 3.45 8.61
CA THR A 141 -12.57 4.23 7.50
C THR A 141 -13.37 5.43 8.02
N ASP A 142 -13.91 5.36 9.22
CA ASP A 142 -14.71 6.44 9.80
C ASP A 142 -13.86 7.60 10.32
N ASN A 143 -12.65 7.35 10.81
CA ASN A 143 -11.75 8.41 11.29
C ASN A 143 -11.15 9.27 10.17
N GLN A 144 -10.96 8.71 8.97
CA GLN A 144 -10.49 9.50 7.83
C GLN A 144 -11.59 10.37 7.22
N LYS A 145 -12.86 9.95 7.32
CA LYS A 145 -14.00 10.74 6.86
C LYS A 145 -14.33 11.90 7.80
N ALA A 146 -14.08 11.74 9.10
CA ALA A 146 -14.29 12.79 10.09
C ALA A 146 -13.23 13.91 10.04
N ALA A 147 -11.99 13.59 9.63
CA ALA A 147 -10.92 14.58 9.52
C ALA A 147 -10.99 15.44 8.24
N GLY A 148 -11.76 15.02 7.23
CA GLY A 148 -11.90 15.73 5.95
C GLY A 148 -12.98 16.83 5.90
N THR A 149 -13.78 17.00 6.97
CA THR A 149 -14.96 17.91 6.94
C THR A 149 -14.79 19.18 7.79
N ALA A 150 -13.60 19.43 8.32
CA ALA A 150 -13.35 20.64 9.13
C ALA A 150 -12.31 21.53 8.45
N THR A 151 -12.68 22.26 7.39
CA THR A 151 -12.08 23.56 7.07
C THR A 151 -12.90 24.25 5.98
N GLU A 152 -13.89 25.01 6.38
CA GLU A 152 -14.31 26.18 5.64
C GLU A 152 -14.27 27.36 6.63
N PRO A 153 -13.40 28.34 6.47
CA PRO A 153 -13.54 29.63 7.09
C PRO A 153 -14.07 30.67 6.11
N LEU A 154 -14.87 31.53 6.65
CA LEU A 154 -15.42 32.81 6.16
C LEU A 154 -14.42 33.64 5.35
#